data_eb346fb4343e1951a92e1b559ada6dc8
#
_entry.id   eb346fb4343e1951a92e1b559ada6dc8
#
_cell.length_a   1.000
_cell.length_b   1.000
_cell.length_c   1.000
_cell.angle_alpha   90.00
_cell.angle_beta   90.00
_cell.angle_gamma   90.00
#
_symmetry.space_group_name_H-M   'P 1'
#
loop_
_entity.id
_entity.type
_entity.pdbx_description
1 polymer ?
#
loop_
_entity_poly.entity_id
_entity_poly.type
_entity_poly.pdbx_seq_one_letter_code
_entity_poly.pdbx_strand_id
1 'polypeptide(L)'
;YISEVKQNKDKLVEEKTLLISSNEEEVFTRNSANDKLNQEKDKWLTEIADKDKVVSTMSKLNNLKSTLREKKNSNAKMVEFFENNDICPTCEQTLDNSEEMIALKEKEVSKFSAALKELEDKITESKGRQKIINEIVEKIRESEVQIAKNNQSVVQLEKFNATLSSEIEQLADEELSKSDYDKLKRLNKKMKGLDEQKSKLREDQTYADAVRNMLQDTGIKTKIIKQYLPIMNKLIN
;
A
#
# COMPACT_ATOMS: atom_id res chain seq x y z
N TYR A 1 29.31 -0.62 -51.63
CA TYR A 1 28.14 -1.51 -51.30
C TYR A 1 28.48 -2.52 -50.18
N ILE A 2 29.47 -3.42 -50.36
CA ILE A 2 29.87 -4.39 -49.31
C ILE A 2 30.40 -3.64 -48.07
N SER A 3 31.17 -2.60 -48.26
CA SER A 3 31.68 -1.73 -47.20
C SER A 3 30.54 -1.03 -46.41
N GLU A 4 29.52 -0.55 -47.10
CA GLU A 4 28.32 0.06 -46.47
C GLU A 4 27.48 -0.97 -45.67
N VAL A 5 27.35 -2.19 -46.20
CA VAL A 5 26.68 -3.28 -45.52
C VAL A 5 27.38 -3.63 -44.23
N LYS A 6 28.72 -3.76 -44.29
CA LYS A 6 29.53 -4.03 -43.08
C LYS A 6 29.45 -2.89 -42.09
N GLN A 7 29.51 -1.66 -42.54
CA GLN A 7 29.42 -0.46 -41.67
C GLN A 7 28.04 -0.36 -41.02
N ASN A 8 26.94 -0.71 -41.71
CA ASN A 8 25.60 -0.73 -41.13
C ASN A 8 25.44 -1.85 -40.10
N LYS A 9 26.03 -3.03 -40.36
CA LYS A 9 26.09 -4.14 -39.41
C LYS A 9 26.83 -3.75 -38.14
N ASP A 10 28.04 -3.17 -38.28
CA ASP A 10 28.85 -2.73 -37.15
C ASP A 10 28.13 -1.68 -36.31
N LYS A 11 27.44 -0.72 -36.96
CA LYS A 11 26.58 0.25 -36.24
C LYS A 11 25.42 -0.41 -35.48
N LEU A 12 24.75 -1.39 -36.08
CA LEU A 12 23.64 -2.08 -35.43
C LEU A 12 24.11 -2.89 -34.22
N VAL A 13 25.29 -3.51 -34.32
CA VAL A 13 25.92 -4.22 -33.21
C VAL A 13 26.31 -3.23 -32.10
N GLU A 14 26.87 -2.09 -32.46
CA GLU A 14 27.21 -1.03 -31.49
C GLU A 14 25.97 -0.49 -30.78
N GLU A 15 24.91 -0.16 -31.51
CA GLU A 15 23.63 0.29 -30.94
C GLU A 15 23.04 -0.73 -29.95
N LYS A 16 23.04 -2.02 -30.32
CA LYS A 16 22.56 -3.09 -29.43
C LYS A 16 23.43 -3.28 -28.21
N THR A 17 24.75 -3.17 -28.36
CA THR A 17 25.71 -3.27 -27.26
C THR A 17 25.53 -2.11 -26.28
N LEU A 18 25.34 -0.89 -26.77
CA LEU A 18 25.05 0.28 -25.94
C LEU A 18 23.73 0.11 -25.19
N LEU A 19 22.72 -0.48 -25.85
CA LEU A 19 21.43 -0.74 -25.20
C LEU A 19 21.54 -1.78 -24.09
N ILE A 20 22.31 -2.85 -24.31
CA ILE A 20 22.63 -3.85 -23.27
C ILE A 20 23.31 -3.19 -22.08
N SER A 21 24.35 -2.39 -22.33
CA SER A 21 25.06 -1.69 -21.26
C SER A 21 24.16 -0.76 -20.46
N SER A 22 23.27 -0.02 -21.13
CA SER A 22 22.28 0.84 -20.47
C SER A 22 21.29 0.03 -19.62
N ASN A 23 20.83 -1.11 -20.12
CA ASN A 23 19.94 -2.00 -19.38
C ASN A 23 20.65 -2.62 -18.17
N GLU A 24 21.91 -2.99 -18.29
CA GLU A 24 22.73 -3.52 -17.19
C GLU A 24 22.91 -2.47 -16.08
N GLU A 25 23.12 -1.21 -16.43
CA GLU A 25 23.17 -0.11 -15.47
C GLU A 25 21.84 0.08 -14.75
N GLU A 26 20.72 -0.03 -15.49
CA GLU A 26 19.38 0.02 -14.88
C GLU A 26 19.13 -1.17 -13.95
N VAL A 27 19.54 -2.38 -14.33
CA VAL A 27 19.45 -3.59 -13.48
C VAL A 27 20.24 -3.37 -12.19
N PHE A 28 21.49 -2.88 -12.30
CA PHE A 28 22.32 -2.58 -11.14
C PHE A 28 21.67 -1.55 -10.20
N THR A 29 21.11 -0.48 -10.78
CA THR A 29 20.42 0.56 -10.02
C THR A 29 19.20 0.01 -9.27
N ARG A 30 18.40 -0.82 -9.92
CA ARG A 30 17.22 -1.46 -9.29
C ARG A 30 17.60 -2.44 -8.20
N ASN A 31 18.63 -3.24 -8.42
CA ASN A 31 19.14 -4.16 -7.40
C ASN A 31 19.70 -3.40 -6.18
N SER A 32 20.46 -2.34 -6.40
CA SER A 32 20.96 -1.47 -5.32
C SER A 32 19.81 -0.80 -4.53
N ALA A 33 18.74 -0.40 -5.22
CA ALA A 33 17.53 0.12 -4.56
C ALA A 33 16.83 -0.96 -3.72
N ASN A 34 16.74 -2.20 -4.22
CA ASN A 34 16.18 -3.32 -3.48
C ASN A 34 16.98 -3.65 -2.22
N ASP A 35 18.32 -3.59 -2.30
CA ASP A 35 19.18 -3.82 -1.13
C ASP A 35 18.94 -2.79 -0.03
N LYS A 36 18.78 -1.51 -0.40
CA LYS A 36 18.43 -0.45 0.55
C LYS A 36 17.05 -0.69 1.19
N LEU A 37 16.05 -1.02 0.39
CA LEU A 37 14.70 -1.32 0.87
C LEU A 37 14.70 -2.55 1.81
N ASN A 38 15.47 -3.58 1.50
CA ASN A 38 15.61 -4.75 2.37
C ASN A 38 16.29 -4.38 3.69
N GLN A 39 17.34 -3.57 3.69
CA GLN A 39 17.99 -3.10 4.91
C GLN A 39 17.04 -2.26 5.79
N GLU A 40 16.23 -1.40 5.18
CA GLU A 40 15.20 -0.63 5.90
C GLU A 40 14.13 -1.55 6.48
N LYS A 41 13.67 -2.51 5.70
CA LYS A 41 12.70 -3.52 6.14
C LYS A 41 13.21 -4.31 7.35
N ASP A 42 14.47 -4.72 7.34
CA ASP A 42 15.08 -5.45 8.46
C ASP A 42 15.14 -4.61 9.74
N LYS A 43 15.44 -3.31 9.61
CA LYS A 43 15.37 -2.36 10.75
C LYS A 43 13.95 -2.26 11.28
N TRP A 44 12.95 -2.08 10.42
CA TRP A 44 11.54 -2.01 10.83
C TRP A 44 11.04 -3.31 11.46
N LEU A 45 11.43 -4.47 10.94
CA LEU A 45 11.10 -5.77 11.55
C LEU A 45 11.68 -5.87 12.95
N THR A 46 12.90 -5.39 13.15
CA THR A 46 13.52 -5.35 14.47
C THR A 46 12.79 -4.38 15.41
N GLU A 47 12.38 -3.23 14.90
CA GLU A 47 11.64 -2.21 15.67
C GLU A 47 10.27 -2.72 16.15
N ILE A 48 9.59 -3.57 15.37
CA ILE A 48 8.29 -4.15 15.71
C ILE A 48 8.36 -5.60 16.20
N ALA A 49 9.51 -6.04 16.70
CA ALA A 49 9.69 -7.42 17.20
C ALA A 49 8.74 -7.76 18.36
N ASP A 50 8.19 -6.76 19.03
CA ASP A 50 7.20 -6.87 20.10
C ASP A 50 5.75 -6.96 19.62
N LYS A 51 5.48 -6.97 18.31
CA LYS A 51 4.13 -6.95 17.71
C LYS A 51 3.18 -7.98 18.33
N ASP A 52 3.59 -9.25 18.37
CA ASP A 52 2.74 -10.33 18.88
C ASP A 52 2.51 -10.22 20.38
N LYS A 53 3.50 -9.73 21.11
CA LYS A 53 3.40 -9.46 22.54
C LYS A 53 2.41 -8.32 22.81
N VAL A 54 2.44 -7.25 22.03
CA VAL A 54 1.50 -6.14 22.14
C VAL A 54 0.07 -6.59 21.87
N VAL A 55 -0.15 -7.36 20.81
CA VAL A 55 -1.49 -7.91 20.47
C VAL A 55 -2.00 -8.82 21.59
N SER A 56 -1.17 -9.74 22.09
CA SER A 56 -1.52 -10.64 23.21
C SER A 56 -1.81 -9.86 24.50
N THR A 57 -0.99 -8.86 24.81
CA THR A 57 -1.17 -8.02 25.99
C THR A 57 -2.47 -7.24 25.88
N MET A 58 -2.77 -6.64 24.74
CA MET A 58 -4.02 -5.92 24.51
C MET A 58 -5.25 -6.80 24.73
N SER A 59 -5.22 -8.03 24.23
CA SER A 59 -6.31 -9.01 24.46
C SER A 59 -6.50 -9.29 25.95
N LYS A 60 -5.40 -9.56 26.68
CA LYS A 60 -5.44 -9.80 28.15
C LYS A 60 -5.97 -8.60 28.92
N LEU A 61 -5.52 -7.39 28.56
CA LEU A 61 -5.98 -6.14 29.22
C LEU A 61 -7.47 -5.91 28.98
N ASN A 62 -7.99 -6.16 27.78
CA ASN A 62 -9.40 -6.03 27.48
C ASN A 62 -10.25 -7.05 28.23
N ASN A 63 -9.82 -8.30 28.32
CA ASN A 63 -10.49 -9.34 29.09
C ASN A 63 -10.51 -8.98 30.60
N LEU A 64 -9.39 -8.51 31.13
CA LEU A 64 -9.31 -8.09 32.53
C LEU A 64 -10.22 -6.88 32.79
N LYS A 65 -10.30 -5.93 31.84
CA LYS A 65 -11.22 -4.78 31.92
C LYS A 65 -12.68 -5.22 32.00
N SER A 66 -13.08 -6.21 31.18
CA SER A 66 -14.43 -6.77 31.23
C SER A 66 -14.72 -7.40 32.60
N THR A 67 -13.83 -8.27 33.07
CA THR A 67 -13.99 -8.95 34.38
C THR A 67 -14.05 -7.95 35.56
N LEU A 68 -13.18 -6.92 35.57
CA LEU A 68 -13.21 -5.91 36.64
C LEU A 68 -14.49 -5.07 36.57
N ARG A 69 -14.98 -4.75 35.37
CA ARG A 69 -16.22 -4.02 35.17
C ARG A 69 -17.44 -4.81 35.66
N GLU A 70 -17.48 -6.10 35.38
CA GLU A 70 -18.53 -7.00 35.88
C GLU A 70 -18.53 -7.08 37.41
N LYS A 71 -17.35 -7.29 38.02
CA LYS A 71 -17.21 -7.30 39.48
C LYS A 71 -17.62 -5.98 40.13
N LYS A 72 -17.18 -4.85 39.54
CA LYS A 72 -17.59 -3.53 40.00
C LYS A 72 -19.10 -3.36 39.97
N ASN A 73 -19.73 -3.71 38.83
CA ASN A 73 -21.17 -3.57 38.64
C ASN A 73 -21.96 -4.52 39.58
N SER A 74 -21.47 -5.75 39.79
CA SER A 74 -22.08 -6.69 40.73
C SER A 74 -22.02 -6.14 42.16
N ASN A 75 -20.89 -5.62 42.60
CA ASN A 75 -20.76 -5.03 43.94
C ASN A 75 -21.61 -3.76 44.10
N ALA A 76 -21.66 -2.89 43.06
CA ALA A 76 -22.53 -1.73 43.06
C ALA A 76 -24.03 -2.08 43.20
N LYS A 77 -24.49 -3.14 42.51
CA LYS A 77 -25.85 -3.67 42.68
C LYS A 77 -26.08 -4.23 44.06
N MET A 78 -25.06 -4.81 44.71
CA MET A 78 -25.19 -5.26 46.09
C MET A 78 -25.31 -4.08 47.07
N VAL A 79 -24.55 -3.01 46.86
CA VAL A 79 -24.70 -1.77 47.65
C VAL A 79 -26.14 -1.26 47.53
N GLU A 80 -26.58 -1.04 46.27
CA GLU A 80 -27.95 -0.58 45.99
C GLU A 80 -29.04 -1.47 46.63
N PHE A 81 -28.83 -2.80 46.61
CA PHE A 81 -29.71 -3.74 47.23
C PHE A 81 -29.80 -3.56 48.74
N PHE A 82 -28.67 -3.43 49.45
CA PHE A 82 -28.65 -3.25 50.89
C PHE A 82 -29.09 -1.85 51.32
N GLU A 83 -28.90 -0.83 50.50
CA GLU A 83 -29.40 0.52 50.74
C GLU A 83 -30.95 0.61 50.65
N ASN A 84 -31.55 -0.16 49.76
CA ASN A 84 -32.97 -0.04 49.46
C ASN A 84 -33.84 -1.11 50.16
N ASN A 85 -33.27 -2.04 50.96
CA ASN A 85 -34.00 -3.12 51.59
C ASN A 85 -33.46 -3.39 52.99
N ASP A 86 -34.33 -3.25 53.97
CA ASP A 86 -34.10 -3.67 55.38
C ASP A 86 -34.44 -5.15 55.59
N ILE A 87 -35.27 -5.71 54.73
CA ILE A 87 -35.73 -7.10 54.74
C ILE A 87 -35.46 -7.73 53.34
N CYS A 88 -34.92 -8.93 53.31
CA CYS A 88 -34.69 -9.64 52.08
C CYS A 88 -36.02 -9.97 51.36
N PRO A 89 -36.23 -9.45 50.14
CA PRO A 89 -37.50 -9.69 49.42
C PRO A 89 -37.70 -11.13 48.98
N THR A 90 -36.66 -12.00 49.05
CA THR A 90 -36.75 -13.41 48.66
C THR A 90 -37.02 -14.33 49.84
N CYS A 91 -36.46 -14.10 51.02
CA CYS A 91 -36.61 -14.99 52.17
C CYS A 91 -37.20 -14.29 53.43
N GLU A 92 -37.60 -13.04 53.31
CA GLU A 92 -38.25 -12.23 54.35
C GLU A 92 -37.46 -12.10 55.69
N GLN A 93 -36.14 -12.43 55.65
CA GLN A 93 -35.29 -12.25 56.82
C GLN A 93 -34.78 -10.78 56.91
N THR A 94 -34.62 -10.30 58.13
CA THR A 94 -33.97 -8.99 58.41
C THR A 94 -32.53 -9.03 57.91
N LEU A 95 -32.10 -7.95 57.25
CA LEU A 95 -30.69 -7.80 56.77
C LEU A 95 -29.85 -7.16 57.89
N ASP A 96 -29.55 -7.98 58.92
CA ASP A 96 -28.68 -7.54 60.01
C ASP A 96 -27.26 -7.28 59.45
N ASN A 97 -26.60 -6.22 59.91
CA ASN A 97 -25.29 -5.75 59.44
C ASN A 97 -25.25 -5.16 58.00
N SER A 98 -26.36 -4.65 57.49
CA SER A 98 -26.42 -4.01 56.14
C SER A 98 -25.40 -2.88 56.00
N GLU A 99 -25.18 -2.05 57.04
CA GLU A 99 -24.20 -0.97 57.05
C GLU A 99 -22.75 -1.44 56.86
N GLU A 100 -22.35 -2.56 57.53
CA GLU A 100 -21.01 -3.13 57.41
C GLU A 100 -20.83 -3.73 55.99
N MET A 101 -21.86 -4.35 55.43
CA MET A 101 -21.83 -4.93 54.10
C MET A 101 -21.75 -3.82 53.03
N ILE A 102 -22.51 -2.73 53.20
CA ILE A 102 -22.44 -1.56 52.31
C ILE A 102 -21.01 -1.01 52.31
N ALA A 103 -20.45 -0.68 53.50
CA ALA A 103 -19.10 -0.13 53.61
C ALA A 103 -18.02 -1.04 53.00
N LEU A 104 -18.15 -2.36 53.16
CA LEU A 104 -17.23 -3.34 52.56
C LEU A 104 -17.36 -3.35 51.02
N LYS A 105 -18.58 -3.36 50.49
CA LYS A 105 -18.84 -3.37 49.06
C LYS A 105 -18.48 -2.06 48.38
N GLU A 106 -18.74 -0.93 48.98
CA GLU A 106 -18.27 0.39 48.51
C GLU A 106 -16.75 0.46 48.41
N LYS A 107 -16.04 -0.09 49.39
CA LYS A 107 -14.58 -0.19 49.38
C LYS A 107 -14.08 -1.08 48.22
N GLU A 108 -14.78 -2.16 47.94
CA GLU A 108 -14.47 -3.02 46.77
C GLU A 108 -14.75 -2.29 45.44
N VAL A 109 -15.88 -1.58 45.32
CA VAL A 109 -16.22 -0.75 44.16
C VAL A 109 -15.18 0.31 43.92
N SER A 110 -14.72 0.98 44.99
CA SER A 110 -13.64 1.98 44.88
C SER A 110 -12.34 1.37 44.41
N LYS A 111 -11.93 0.23 44.97
CA LYS A 111 -10.75 -0.53 44.51
C LYS A 111 -10.84 -0.92 43.04
N PHE A 112 -11.96 -1.47 42.61
CA PHE A 112 -12.16 -1.83 41.20
C PHE A 112 -12.19 -0.60 40.28
N SER A 113 -12.70 0.53 40.75
CA SER A 113 -12.70 1.78 40.01
C SER A 113 -11.28 2.32 39.79
N ALA A 114 -10.43 2.27 40.83
CA ALA A 114 -9.03 2.64 40.73
C ALA A 114 -8.26 1.70 39.78
N ALA A 115 -8.44 0.39 39.93
CA ALA A 115 -7.83 -0.60 39.05
C ALA A 115 -8.27 -0.47 37.59
N LEU A 116 -9.54 -0.13 37.35
CA LEU A 116 -10.04 0.13 35.99
C LEU A 116 -9.38 1.36 35.36
N LYS A 117 -9.13 2.42 36.14
CA LYS A 117 -8.45 3.59 35.64
C LYS A 117 -7.00 3.29 35.25
N GLU A 118 -6.25 2.62 36.12
CA GLU A 118 -4.88 2.17 35.78
C GLU A 118 -4.84 1.27 34.56
N LEU A 119 -5.85 0.41 34.40
CA LEU A 119 -5.98 -0.48 33.26
C LEU A 119 -6.28 0.31 31.96
N GLU A 120 -7.09 1.35 32.03
CA GLU A 120 -7.40 2.21 30.90
C GLU A 120 -6.16 2.97 30.41
N ASP A 121 -5.31 3.43 31.33
CA ASP A 121 -4.05 4.07 30.99
C ASP A 121 -3.12 3.07 30.23
N LYS A 122 -2.99 1.85 30.74
CA LYS A 122 -2.21 0.79 30.07
C LYS A 122 -2.79 0.37 28.71
N ILE A 123 -4.11 0.34 28.58
CA ILE A 123 -4.77 0.06 27.29
C ILE A 123 -4.47 1.19 26.31
N THR A 124 -4.49 2.43 26.77
CA THR A 124 -4.21 3.60 25.92
C THR A 124 -2.76 3.59 25.42
N GLU A 125 -1.80 3.29 26.30
CA GLU A 125 -0.40 3.11 25.96
C GLU A 125 -0.21 1.98 24.92
N SER A 126 -0.81 0.82 25.18
CA SER A 126 -0.74 -0.33 24.26
C SER A 126 -1.39 -0.03 22.90
N LYS A 127 -2.47 0.75 22.86
CA LYS A 127 -3.09 1.23 21.62
C LYS A 127 -2.16 2.16 20.85
N GLY A 128 -1.47 3.07 21.56
CA GLY A 128 -0.46 3.94 20.96
C GLY A 128 0.66 3.12 20.29
N ARG A 129 1.18 2.12 21.00
CA ARG A 129 2.21 1.23 20.43
C ARG A 129 1.68 0.43 19.24
N GLN A 130 0.47 -0.09 19.33
CA GLN A 130 -0.17 -0.83 18.22
C GLN A 130 -0.34 0.04 16.97
N LYS A 131 -0.66 1.32 17.14
CA LYS A 131 -0.75 2.26 16.00
C LYS A 131 0.60 2.41 15.29
N ILE A 132 1.68 2.60 16.06
CA ILE A 132 3.05 2.70 15.52
C ILE A 132 3.41 1.40 14.77
N ILE A 133 3.13 0.24 15.36
CA ILE A 133 3.36 -1.06 14.73
C ILE A 133 2.61 -1.16 13.39
N ASN A 134 1.35 -0.76 13.34
CA ASN A 134 0.56 -0.81 12.11
C ASN A 134 1.11 0.12 11.02
N GLU A 135 1.57 1.32 11.38
CA GLU A 135 2.22 2.25 10.46
C GLU A 135 3.52 1.67 9.89
N ILE A 136 4.31 0.99 10.72
CA ILE A 136 5.54 0.32 10.28
C ILE A 136 5.22 -0.89 9.39
N VAL A 137 4.22 -1.69 9.72
CA VAL A 137 3.77 -2.82 8.90
C VAL A 137 3.35 -2.35 7.50
N GLU A 138 2.68 -1.20 7.40
CA GLU A 138 2.30 -0.65 6.10
C GLU A 138 3.53 -0.20 5.29
N LYS A 139 4.52 0.44 5.92
CA LYS A 139 5.80 0.77 5.26
C LYS A 139 6.53 -0.48 4.75
N ILE A 140 6.54 -1.55 5.53
CA ILE A 140 7.12 -2.84 5.11
C ILE A 140 6.41 -3.35 3.86
N ARG A 141 5.08 -3.33 3.86
CA ARG A 141 4.26 -3.76 2.72
C ARG A 141 4.52 -2.93 1.46
N GLU A 142 4.59 -1.61 1.60
CA GLU A 142 4.92 -0.71 0.49
C GLU A 142 6.29 -1.03 -0.10
N SER A 143 7.29 -1.28 0.77
CA SER A 143 8.63 -1.67 0.33
C SER A 143 8.64 -3.03 -0.38
N GLU A 144 7.89 -4.02 0.10
CA GLU A 144 7.76 -5.32 -0.55
C GLU A 144 7.12 -5.21 -1.95
N VAL A 145 6.10 -4.37 -2.10
CA VAL A 145 5.49 -4.08 -3.40
C VAL A 145 6.50 -3.43 -4.34
N GLN A 146 7.30 -2.50 -3.84
CA GLN A 146 8.32 -1.83 -4.66
C GLN A 146 9.45 -2.78 -5.07
N ILE A 147 9.92 -3.63 -4.16
CA ILE A 147 10.90 -4.69 -4.45
C ILE A 147 10.36 -5.65 -5.52
N ALA A 148 9.10 -6.07 -5.40
CA ALA A 148 8.47 -6.95 -6.39
C ALA A 148 8.41 -6.30 -7.79
N LYS A 149 8.06 -5.02 -7.88
CA LYS A 149 8.06 -4.26 -9.13
C LYS A 149 9.46 -4.16 -9.73
N ASN A 150 10.45 -3.84 -8.92
CA ASN A 150 11.84 -3.76 -9.36
C ASN A 150 12.33 -5.11 -9.89
N ASN A 151 12.06 -6.21 -9.16
CA ASN A 151 12.44 -7.55 -9.59
C ASN A 151 11.77 -7.96 -10.90
N GLN A 152 10.50 -7.63 -11.09
CA GLN A 152 9.80 -7.87 -12.36
C GLN A 152 10.47 -7.11 -13.51
N SER A 153 10.86 -5.85 -13.29
CA SER A 153 11.56 -5.06 -14.29
C SER A 153 12.96 -5.62 -14.61
N VAL A 154 13.70 -6.05 -13.58
CA VAL A 154 15.01 -6.70 -13.75
C VAL A 154 14.89 -7.94 -14.64
N VAL A 155 13.95 -8.83 -14.34
CA VAL A 155 13.71 -10.04 -15.16
C VAL A 155 13.37 -9.69 -16.61
N GLN A 156 12.61 -8.63 -16.84
CA GLN A 156 12.28 -8.17 -18.19
C GLN A 156 13.51 -7.63 -18.93
N LEU A 157 14.33 -6.83 -18.27
CA LEU A 157 15.57 -6.28 -18.85
C LEU A 157 16.58 -7.39 -19.16
N GLU A 158 16.76 -8.36 -18.26
CA GLU A 158 17.64 -9.51 -18.47
C GLU A 158 17.19 -10.36 -19.66
N LYS A 159 15.89 -10.64 -19.77
CA LYS A 159 15.35 -11.36 -20.95
C LYS A 159 15.57 -10.56 -22.23
N PHE A 160 15.38 -9.26 -22.19
CA PHE A 160 15.60 -8.40 -23.34
C PHE A 160 17.07 -8.38 -23.73
N ASN A 161 17.99 -8.28 -22.76
CA ASN A 161 19.44 -8.35 -23.01
C ASN A 161 19.84 -9.71 -23.61
N ALA A 162 19.26 -10.82 -23.12
CA ALA A 162 19.51 -12.13 -23.70
C ALA A 162 19.07 -12.22 -25.19
N THR A 163 17.93 -11.61 -25.51
CA THR A 163 17.46 -11.51 -26.91
C THR A 163 18.40 -10.68 -27.76
N LEU A 164 18.82 -9.49 -27.27
CA LEU A 164 19.76 -8.64 -27.98
C LEU A 164 21.11 -9.32 -28.19
N SER A 165 21.62 -10.06 -27.21
CA SER A 165 22.86 -10.83 -27.30
C SER A 165 22.75 -11.91 -28.38
N SER A 166 21.65 -12.67 -28.39
CA SER A 166 21.39 -13.68 -29.44
C SER A 166 21.31 -13.06 -30.84
N GLU A 167 20.70 -11.88 -30.95
CA GLU A 167 20.64 -11.16 -32.24
C GLU A 167 22.02 -10.64 -32.68
N ILE A 168 22.88 -10.23 -31.75
CA ILE A 168 24.28 -9.85 -32.05
C ILE A 168 25.07 -11.07 -32.54
N GLU A 169 24.91 -12.23 -31.88
CA GLU A 169 25.55 -13.48 -32.31
C GLU A 169 25.11 -13.90 -33.73
N GLN A 170 23.82 -13.84 -34.01
CA GLN A 170 23.29 -14.13 -35.34
C GLN A 170 23.85 -13.17 -36.40
N LEU A 171 23.94 -11.88 -36.07
CA LEU A 171 24.58 -10.90 -36.94
C LEU A 171 26.07 -11.18 -37.12
N ALA A 172 26.78 -11.74 -36.13
CA ALA A 172 28.19 -12.09 -36.27
C ALA A 172 28.40 -13.28 -37.22
N ASP A 173 27.51 -14.30 -37.15
CA ASP A 173 27.65 -15.55 -37.94
C ASP A 173 27.14 -15.41 -39.37
N GLU A 174 26.27 -14.44 -39.68
CA GLU A 174 25.77 -14.24 -41.04
C GLU A 174 26.81 -13.53 -41.93
N GLU A 175 27.33 -14.24 -42.91
CA GLU A 175 27.92 -13.63 -44.12
C GLU A 175 26.78 -12.97 -44.92
N LEU A 176 26.66 -11.66 -44.80
CA LEU A 176 25.60 -10.86 -45.40
C LEU A 176 25.56 -11.02 -46.91
N SER A 177 24.62 -11.79 -47.40
CA SER A 177 24.31 -11.85 -48.82
C SER A 177 23.64 -10.55 -49.29
N LYS A 178 23.70 -10.28 -50.58
CA LYS A 178 23.05 -9.13 -51.22
C LYS A 178 21.52 -9.10 -50.93
N SER A 179 20.93 -10.28 -50.80
CA SER A 179 19.49 -10.50 -50.50
C SER A 179 19.15 -10.05 -49.09
N ASP A 180 20.06 -10.23 -48.10
CA ASP A 180 19.80 -9.93 -46.70
C ASP A 180 19.90 -8.42 -46.41
N TYR A 181 20.75 -7.73 -47.16
CA TYR A 181 20.79 -6.26 -47.14
C TYR A 181 19.49 -5.62 -47.63
N ASP A 182 18.93 -6.13 -48.72
CA ASP A 182 17.64 -5.63 -49.22
C ASP A 182 16.49 -5.90 -48.25
N LYS A 183 16.52 -7.05 -47.57
CA LYS A 183 15.58 -7.35 -46.49
C LYS A 183 15.73 -6.39 -45.34
N LEU A 184 16.95 -6.13 -44.89
CA LEU A 184 17.26 -5.19 -43.77
C LEU A 184 16.79 -3.77 -44.11
N LYS A 185 17.03 -3.30 -45.32
CA LYS A 185 16.58 -2.00 -45.81
C LYS A 185 15.04 -1.90 -45.83
N ARG A 186 14.36 -2.98 -46.27
CA ARG A 186 12.89 -3.05 -46.26
C ARG A 186 12.35 -3.07 -44.84
N LEU A 187 12.97 -3.84 -43.93
CA LEU A 187 12.58 -3.92 -42.52
C LEU A 187 12.78 -2.60 -41.78
N ASN A 188 13.91 -1.92 -42.00
CA ASN A 188 14.16 -0.60 -41.41
C ASN A 188 13.16 0.46 -41.91
N LYS A 189 12.80 0.43 -43.21
CA LYS A 189 11.75 1.30 -43.75
C LYS A 189 10.39 1.00 -43.13
N LYS A 190 10.08 -0.27 -42.92
CA LYS A 190 8.83 -0.71 -42.29
C LYS A 190 8.79 -0.31 -40.80
N MET A 191 9.92 -0.43 -40.09
CA MET A 191 10.04 -0.03 -38.68
C MET A 191 9.83 1.47 -38.51
N LYS A 192 10.47 2.32 -39.33
CA LYS A 192 10.24 3.77 -39.31
C LYS A 192 8.76 4.11 -39.55
N GLY A 193 8.12 3.46 -40.53
CA GLY A 193 6.70 3.65 -40.80
C GLY A 193 5.79 3.21 -39.65
N LEU A 194 6.16 2.15 -38.94
CA LEU A 194 5.42 1.70 -37.75
C LEU A 194 5.62 2.63 -36.55
N ASP A 195 6.81 3.20 -36.38
CA ASP A 195 7.07 4.19 -35.33
C ASP A 195 6.31 5.50 -35.58
N GLU A 196 6.22 5.94 -36.83
CA GLU A 196 5.38 7.08 -37.22
C GLU A 196 3.91 6.82 -36.95
N GLN A 197 3.42 5.61 -37.29
CA GLN A 197 2.04 5.19 -37.01
C GLN A 197 1.77 5.12 -35.50
N LYS A 198 2.72 4.56 -34.74
CA LYS A 198 2.65 4.48 -33.27
C LYS A 198 2.60 5.86 -32.62
N SER A 199 3.44 6.79 -33.14
CA SER A 199 3.42 8.17 -32.66
C SER A 199 2.06 8.84 -32.95
N LYS A 200 1.54 8.66 -34.14
CA LYS A 200 0.23 9.19 -34.54
C LYS A 200 -0.92 8.60 -33.73
N LEU A 201 -0.89 7.28 -33.51
CA LEU A 201 -1.90 6.60 -32.68
C LEU A 201 -1.85 7.08 -31.22
N ARG A 202 -0.66 7.36 -30.68
CA ARG A 202 -0.53 7.95 -29.33
C ARG A 202 -1.08 9.38 -29.27
N GLU A 203 -0.85 10.15 -30.31
CA GLU A 203 -1.41 11.49 -30.44
C GLU A 203 -2.94 11.42 -30.53
N ASP A 204 -3.48 10.55 -31.39
CA ASP A 204 -4.93 10.30 -31.51
C ASP A 204 -5.53 9.81 -30.20
N GLN A 205 -4.84 8.93 -29.46
CA GLN A 205 -5.26 8.48 -28.15
C GLN A 205 -5.31 9.64 -27.15
N THR A 206 -4.29 10.50 -27.16
CA THR A 206 -4.25 11.70 -26.30
C THR A 206 -5.41 12.64 -26.62
N TYR A 207 -5.71 12.85 -27.92
CA TYR A 207 -6.88 13.62 -28.34
C TYR A 207 -8.19 12.95 -27.93
N ALA A 208 -8.32 11.64 -28.10
CA ALA A 208 -9.51 10.89 -27.71
C ALA A 208 -9.74 10.96 -26.18
N ASP A 209 -8.69 10.85 -25.38
CA ASP A 209 -8.76 10.96 -23.93
C ASP A 209 -9.09 12.40 -23.50
N ALA A 210 -8.53 13.41 -24.17
CA ALA A 210 -8.89 14.80 -23.94
C ALA A 210 -10.38 15.06 -24.27
N VAL A 211 -10.85 14.59 -25.42
CA VAL A 211 -12.28 14.68 -25.82
C VAL A 211 -13.17 13.94 -24.83
N ARG A 212 -12.78 12.72 -24.42
CA ARG A 212 -13.51 11.95 -23.40
C ARG A 212 -13.62 12.75 -22.09
N ASN A 213 -12.50 13.31 -21.62
CA ASN A 213 -12.49 14.13 -20.39
C ASN A 213 -13.34 15.40 -20.53
N MET A 214 -13.36 16.01 -21.72
CA MET A 214 -14.23 17.17 -22.01
C MET A 214 -15.71 16.80 -22.04
N LEU A 215 -16.04 15.60 -22.52
CA LEU A 215 -17.43 15.13 -22.65
C LEU A 215 -17.98 14.52 -21.35
N GLN A 216 -17.14 14.22 -20.37
CA GLN A 216 -17.59 13.77 -19.04
C GLN A 216 -18.43 14.87 -18.36
N ASP A 217 -19.30 14.46 -17.45
CA ASP A 217 -20.19 15.37 -16.73
C ASP A 217 -19.45 16.46 -15.93
N THR A 218 -18.19 16.22 -15.57
CA THR A 218 -17.29 17.21 -14.95
C THR A 218 -16.54 18.11 -15.94
N GLY A 219 -16.63 17.85 -17.24
CA GLY A 219 -15.94 18.57 -18.32
C GLY A 219 -16.66 19.83 -18.81
N ILE A 220 -16.71 19.99 -20.14
CA ILE A 220 -17.31 21.17 -20.80
C ILE A 220 -18.78 21.37 -20.44
N LYS A 221 -19.56 20.28 -20.32
CA LYS A 221 -20.98 20.32 -19.90
C LYS A 221 -21.16 21.11 -18.60
N THR A 222 -20.40 20.76 -17.58
CA THR A 222 -20.49 21.44 -16.27
C THR A 222 -20.00 22.88 -16.34
N LYS A 223 -18.98 23.17 -17.17
CA LYS A 223 -18.52 24.54 -17.38
C LYS A 223 -19.61 25.40 -18.06
N ILE A 224 -20.22 24.89 -19.11
CA ILE A 224 -21.30 25.59 -19.84
C ILE A 224 -22.51 25.78 -18.92
N ILE A 225 -22.93 24.73 -18.20
CA ILE A 225 -24.05 24.83 -17.26
C ILE A 225 -23.76 25.88 -16.17
N LYS A 226 -22.58 25.84 -15.54
CA LYS A 226 -22.22 26.85 -14.52
C LYS A 226 -22.15 28.27 -15.05
N GLN A 227 -21.78 28.46 -16.32
CA GLN A 227 -21.64 29.76 -16.92
C GLN A 227 -23.00 30.33 -17.39
N TYR A 228 -23.88 29.50 -17.95
CA TYR A 228 -25.13 29.95 -18.54
C TYR A 228 -26.36 29.80 -17.63
N LEU A 229 -26.35 28.85 -16.68
CA LEU A 229 -27.44 28.66 -15.73
C LEU A 229 -27.79 29.92 -14.92
N PRO A 230 -26.84 30.73 -14.42
CA PRO A 230 -27.14 31.99 -13.74
C PRO A 230 -27.75 33.04 -14.68
N ILE A 231 -27.35 33.02 -15.97
CA ILE A 231 -27.87 33.96 -16.98
C ILE A 231 -29.29 33.55 -17.35
N MET A 232 -29.55 32.27 -17.56
CA MET A 232 -30.90 31.75 -17.84
C MET A 232 -31.84 31.98 -16.66
N ASN A 233 -31.40 31.75 -15.42
CA ASN A 233 -32.20 32.06 -14.23
C ASN A 233 -32.55 33.55 -14.09
N LYS A 234 -31.67 34.46 -14.57
CA LYS A 234 -31.95 35.90 -14.60
C LYS A 234 -32.93 36.31 -15.74
N LEU A 235 -33.06 35.51 -16.78
CA LEU A 235 -33.96 35.78 -17.92
C LEU A 235 -35.35 35.18 -17.67
N ILE A 236 -35.49 34.20 -16.78
CA ILE A 236 -36.76 33.51 -16.47
C ILE A 236 -37.43 34.11 -15.23
N ASN A 237 -36.69 34.73 -14.31
CA ASN A 237 -37.20 35.49 -13.16
C ASN A 237 -37.17 37.00 -13.44
#